data_eac2182b0f748023ebce0aef2e2dc6b6
#
_entry.id   eac2182b0f748023ebce0aef2e2dc6b6
#
_cell.length_a   1.000
_cell.length_b   1.000
_cell.length_c   1.000
_cell.angle_alpha   90.00
_cell.angle_beta   90.00
_cell.angle_gamma   90.00
#
_symmetry.space_group_name_H-M   'P 1'
#
loop_
_entity.id
_entity.type
_entity.pdbx_description
1 polymer ?
#
loop_
_entity_poly.entity_id
_entity_poly.type
_entity_poly.pdbx_seq_one_letter_code
_entity_poly.pdbx_strand_id
1 'polypeptide(L)'
;MRGLRLALQFLTRLPVPGVEAFSSVDLARSAAWFPLVGLLVGSIVALVTFAVDHRSAPLAAILGVLAWVWLTGALHLDGLADLADALGASHREPQRFFAVLSDPHVGTFGVVTIVFVLLLKVAALALLPIDALLCVPLILAWARLGTLAWGRWLPALKAGQGERFGWQIPGGWIVVWTMILLGASAALAPPLCAAPVVIAAWGAWLKARLGGMTGDCLGAGVEVTETALLLLVALTSGAMTIPR
;
A
#
# COMPACT_ATOMS: atom_id res chain seq x y z
N MET A 1 -21.57 9.54 -0.06
CA MET A 1 -20.49 10.47 -0.48
C MET A 1 -19.52 10.89 0.66
N ARG A 2 -19.98 11.05 1.93
CA ARG A 2 -19.10 11.43 3.06
C ARG A 2 -17.94 10.44 3.28
N GLY A 3 -18.20 9.13 3.25
CA GLY A 3 -17.16 8.10 3.46
C GLY A 3 -16.06 8.11 2.39
N LEU A 4 -16.39 8.28 1.11
CA LEU A 4 -15.39 8.39 0.03
C LEU A 4 -14.53 9.67 0.20
N ARG A 5 -15.15 10.80 0.55
CA ARG A 5 -14.41 12.05 0.80
C ARG A 5 -13.43 11.90 1.95
N LEU A 6 -13.86 11.24 3.05
CA LEU A 6 -13.01 10.95 4.19
C LEU A 6 -11.86 10.00 3.81
N ALA A 7 -12.13 8.97 3.01
CA ALA A 7 -11.10 8.06 2.51
C ALA A 7 -10.05 8.78 1.64
N LEU A 8 -10.50 9.67 0.72
CA LEU A 8 -9.61 10.50 -0.09
C LEU A 8 -8.77 11.45 0.77
N GLN A 9 -9.40 12.14 1.73
CA GLN A 9 -8.73 13.06 2.65
C GLN A 9 -7.68 12.33 3.52
N PHE A 10 -7.96 11.10 3.92
CA PHE A 10 -7.07 10.31 4.76
C PHE A 10 -5.88 9.71 3.98
N LEU A 11 -6.13 9.19 2.77
CA LEU A 11 -5.12 8.43 2.02
C LEU A 11 -4.37 9.26 0.97
N THR A 12 -4.79 10.50 0.72
CA THR A 12 -4.23 11.30 -0.38
C THR A 12 -4.09 12.77 -0.01
N ARG A 13 -3.26 13.48 -0.79
CA ARG A 13 -3.17 14.95 -0.76
C ARG A 13 -4.04 15.61 -1.84
N LEU A 14 -4.96 14.86 -2.44
CA LEU A 14 -5.88 15.44 -3.42
C LEU A 14 -6.76 16.52 -2.77
N PRO A 15 -6.98 17.66 -3.44
CA PRO A 15 -7.80 18.75 -2.93
C PRO A 15 -9.29 18.34 -2.96
N VAL A 16 -9.76 17.75 -1.87
CA VAL A 16 -11.18 17.42 -1.69
C VAL A 16 -11.77 18.29 -0.58
N PRO A 17 -13.07 18.64 -0.66
CA PRO A 17 -13.70 19.38 0.41
C PRO A 17 -13.55 18.64 1.74
N GLY A 18 -12.97 19.29 2.75
CA GLY A 18 -12.68 18.70 4.06
C GLY A 18 -13.94 18.14 4.73
N VAL A 19 -13.79 17.01 5.39
CA VAL A 19 -14.80 16.48 6.32
C VAL A 19 -14.39 16.94 7.70
N GLU A 20 -15.06 18.01 8.16
CA GLU A 20 -14.89 18.51 9.52
C GLU A 20 -15.57 17.53 10.50
N ALA A 21 -14.99 17.37 11.69
CA ALA A 21 -15.50 16.53 12.76
C ALA A 21 -15.93 15.12 12.33
N PHE A 22 -14.98 14.20 12.28
CA PHE A 22 -15.23 12.76 12.09
C PHE A 22 -14.77 11.95 13.30
N SER A 23 -15.50 10.88 13.57
CA SER A 23 -15.16 9.91 14.61
C SER A 23 -14.28 8.79 14.04
N SER A 24 -13.66 7.99 14.94
CA SER A 24 -12.99 6.75 14.55
C SER A 24 -13.93 5.76 13.84
N VAL A 25 -15.21 5.79 14.17
CA VAL A 25 -16.26 5.00 13.50
C VAL A 25 -16.46 5.44 12.05
N ASP A 26 -16.47 6.75 11.81
CA ASP A 26 -16.58 7.28 10.44
C ASP A 26 -15.37 6.90 9.60
N LEU A 27 -14.17 6.95 10.19
CA LEU A 27 -12.95 6.52 9.52
C LEU A 27 -12.98 5.03 9.20
N ALA A 28 -13.37 4.17 10.16
CA ALA A 28 -13.50 2.73 9.93
C ALA A 28 -14.53 2.40 8.83
N ARG A 29 -15.66 3.10 8.82
CA ARG A 29 -16.66 2.97 7.74
C ARG A 29 -16.14 3.47 6.39
N SER A 30 -15.29 4.50 6.39
CA SER A 30 -14.69 5.03 5.16
C SER A 30 -13.71 4.05 4.52
N ALA A 31 -13.17 3.10 5.29
CA ALA A 31 -12.24 2.08 4.80
C ALA A 31 -12.82 1.23 3.66
N ALA A 32 -14.15 1.05 3.60
CA ALA A 32 -14.82 0.42 2.47
C ALA A 32 -14.49 1.06 1.10
N TRP A 33 -14.03 2.32 1.09
CA TRP A 33 -13.65 3.07 -0.11
C TRP A 33 -12.14 3.06 -0.39
N PHE A 34 -11.32 2.49 0.50
CA PHE A 34 -9.87 2.48 0.35
C PHE A 34 -9.39 1.81 -0.94
N PRO A 35 -9.94 0.66 -1.36
CA PRO A 35 -9.56 0.07 -2.64
C PRO A 35 -9.91 0.97 -3.84
N LEU A 36 -11.05 1.68 -3.80
CA LEU A 36 -11.42 2.66 -4.84
C LEU A 36 -10.43 3.84 -4.90
N VAL A 37 -9.98 4.33 -3.74
CA VAL A 37 -8.93 5.36 -3.69
C VAL A 37 -7.62 4.81 -4.28
N GLY A 38 -7.30 3.54 -4.02
CA GLY A 38 -6.18 2.86 -4.65
C GLY A 38 -6.28 2.81 -6.17
N LEU A 39 -7.45 2.45 -6.71
CA LEU A 39 -7.72 2.49 -8.16
C LEU A 39 -7.50 3.89 -8.73
N LEU A 40 -8.01 4.93 -8.07
CA LEU A 40 -7.87 6.32 -8.51
C LEU A 40 -6.41 6.76 -8.54
N VAL A 41 -5.68 6.58 -7.43
CA VAL A 41 -4.25 6.96 -7.33
C VAL A 41 -3.44 6.18 -8.37
N GLY A 42 -3.64 4.88 -8.46
CA GLY A 42 -2.96 4.03 -9.44
C GLY A 42 -3.25 4.41 -10.88
N SER A 43 -4.46 4.85 -11.19
CA SER A 43 -4.82 5.36 -12.53
C SER A 43 -4.06 6.64 -12.87
N ILE A 44 -3.90 7.55 -11.90
CA ILE A 44 -3.11 8.78 -12.10
C ILE A 44 -1.64 8.43 -12.30
N VAL A 45 -1.09 7.52 -11.49
CA VAL A 45 0.30 7.03 -11.64
C VAL A 45 0.51 6.40 -13.02
N ALA A 46 -0.38 5.50 -13.44
CA ALA A 46 -0.32 4.88 -14.76
C ALA A 46 -0.39 5.91 -15.89
N LEU A 47 -1.26 6.91 -15.77
CA LEU A 47 -1.39 7.99 -16.76
C LEU A 47 -0.13 8.84 -16.86
N VAL A 48 0.47 9.22 -15.73
CA VAL A 48 1.73 9.99 -15.69
C VAL A 48 2.86 9.19 -16.34
N THR A 49 2.97 7.89 -16.00
CA THR A 49 3.96 7.00 -16.59
C THR A 49 3.74 6.86 -18.10
N PHE A 50 2.53 6.58 -18.53
CA PHE A 50 2.15 6.46 -19.95
C PHE A 50 2.49 7.72 -20.77
N ALA A 51 2.19 8.91 -20.23
CA ALA A 51 2.40 10.17 -20.93
C ALA A 51 3.88 10.46 -21.26
N VAL A 52 4.82 9.85 -20.52
CA VAL A 52 6.26 10.09 -20.67
C VAL A 52 7.00 8.88 -21.27
N ASP A 53 6.42 7.69 -21.23
CA ASP A 53 7.07 6.43 -21.60
C ASP A 53 7.66 6.45 -23.02
N HIS A 54 6.97 7.08 -23.97
CA HIS A 54 7.43 7.24 -25.36
C HIS A 54 8.75 8.01 -25.49
N ARG A 55 9.19 8.72 -24.46
CA ARG A 55 10.47 9.46 -24.40
C ARG A 55 11.56 8.64 -23.76
N SER A 56 11.24 8.02 -22.60
CA SER A 56 12.20 7.25 -21.82
C SER A 56 11.44 6.49 -20.72
N ALA A 57 11.44 5.15 -20.79
CA ALA A 57 10.83 4.32 -19.75
C ALA A 57 11.42 4.58 -18.33
N PRO A 58 12.76 4.75 -18.14
CA PRO A 58 13.28 5.11 -16.83
C PRO A 58 12.78 6.45 -16.32
N LEU A 59 12.70 7.48 -17.16
CA LEU A 59 12.18 8.78 -16.75
C LEU A 59 10.69 8.70 -16.43
N ALA A 60 9.91 7.98 -17.22
CA ALA A 60 8.50 7.74 -16.99
C ALA A 60 8.25 7.06 -15.63
N ALA A 61 9.06 6.03 -15.32
CA ALA A 61 8.99 5.33 -14.05
C ALA A 61 9.33 6.25 -12.85
N ILE A 62 10.36 7.07 -12.97
CA ILE A 62 10.73 8.06 -11.92
C ILE A 62 9.57 9.03 -11.69
N LEU A 63 8.99 9.60 -12.75
CA LEU A 63 7.88 10.54 -12.62
C LEU A 63 6.60 9.87 -12.11
N GLY A 64 6.34 8.62 -12.53
CA GLY A 64 5.25 7.81 -12.00
C GLY A 64 5.37 7.57 -10.49
N VAL A 65 6.55 7.15 -10.01
CA VAL A 65 6.81 6.94 -8.58
C VAL A 65 6.77 8.28 -7.81
N LEU A 66 7.29 9.36 -8.37
CA LEU A 66 7.20 10.70 -7.78
C LEU A 66 5.73 11.13 -7.61
N ALA A 67 4.90 10.96 -8.63
CA ALA A 67 3.47 11.23 -8.55
C ALA A 67 2.79 10.35 -7.49
N TRP A 68 3.16 9.08 -7.41
CA TRP A 68 2.65 8.14 -6.40
C TRP A 68 2.92 8.63 -4.98
N VAL A 69 4.20 8.93 -4.67
CA VAL A 69 4.60 9.44 -3.35
C VAL A 69 3.92 10.78 -3.03
N TRP A 70 3.87 11.68 -4.01
CA TRP A 70 3.25 12.99 -3.83
C TRP A 70 1.74 12.89 -3.57
N LEU A 71 1.02 12.06 -4.34
CA LEU A 71 -0.42 11.86 -4.19
C LEU A 71 -0.79 11.26 -2.82
N THR A 72 0.01 10.31 -2.32
CA THR A 72 -0.21 9.68 -1.01
C THR A 72 0.37 10.50 0.15
N GLY A 73 1.17 11.53 -0.15
CA GLY A 73 1.86 12.33 0.85
C GLY A 73 2.87 11.53 1.67
N ALA A 74 3.42 10.46 1.11
CA ALA A 74 4.35 9.54 1.75
C ALA A 74 3.78 8.81 3.00
N LEU A 75 2.47 8.86 3.23
CA LEU A 75 1.80 8.29 4.42
C LEU A 75 2.23 6.84 4.72
N HIS A 76 2.31 6.01 3.68
CA HIS A 76 2.64 4.60 3.85
C HIS A 76 4.15 4.36 3.96
N LEU A 77 4.95 5.19 3.29
CA LEU A 77 6.41 5.18 3.42
C LEU A 77 6.87 5.55 4.83
N ASP A 78 6.20 6.50 5.45
CA ASP A 78 6.40 6.88 6.84
C ASP A 78 6.23 5.67 7.77
N GLY A 79 5.08 5.02 7.70
CA GLY A 79 4.84 3.80 8.49
C GLY A 79 5.82 2.66 8.20
N LEU A 80 6.31 2.56 6.95
CA LEU A 80 7.35 1.58 6.60
C LEU A 80 8.70 1.92 7.26
N ALA A 81 9.08 3.20 7.28
CA ALA A 81 10.29 3.67 7.92
C ALA A 81 10.25 3.44 9.42
N ASP A 82 9.15 3.85 10.07
CA ASP A 82 8.97 3.69 11.51
C ASP A 82 9.04 2.23 11.95
N LEU A 83 8.36 1.34 11.18
CA LEU A 83 8.43 -0.09 11.44
C LEU A 83 9.84 -0.64 11.25
N ALA A 84 10.57 -0.22 10.22
CA ALA A 84 11.93 -0.67 9.96
C ALA A 84 12.89 -0.24 11.07
N ASP A 85 12.79 1.02 11.53
CA ASP A 85 13.60 1.53 12.64
C ASP A 85 13.26 0.83 13.96
N ALA A 86 11.98 0.62 14.25
CA ALA A 86 11.55 -0.09 15.45
C ALA A 86 12.03 -1.54 15.47
N LEU A 87 11.99 -2.25 14.33
CA LEU A 87 12.52 -3.61 14.20
C LEU A 87 14.04 -3.65 14.35
N GLY A 88 14.75 -2.69 13.76
CA GLY A 88 16.20 -2.56 13.89
C GLY A 88 16.63 -2.32 15.34
N ALA A 89 15.98 -1.41 16.02
CA ALA A 89 16.26 -1.07 17.42
C ALA A 89 15.90 -2.21 18.39
N SER A 90 14.81 -2.95 18.12
CA SER A 90 14.34 -4.04 18.98
C SER A 90 15.11 -5.35 18.82
N HIS A 91 16.04 -5.45 17.88
CA HIS A 91 16.81 -6.67 17.64
C HIS A 91 17.57 -7.14 18.89
N ARG A 92 18.10 -6.20 19.67
CA ARG A 92 18.83 -6.49 20.94
C ARG A 92 17.98 -6.19 22.18
N GLU A 93 17.00 -5.30 22.10
CA GLU A 93 16.20 -4.78 23.21
C GLU A 93 14.72 -4.70 22.82
N PRO A 94 13.95 -5.81 22.99
CA PRO A 94 12.54 -5.86 22.57
C PRO A 94 11.66 -4.74 23.15
N GLN A 95 11.99 -4.23 24.36
CA GLN A 95 11.22 -3.17 25.03
C GLN A 95 11.31 -1.83 24.30
N ARG A 96 12.33 -1.62 23.44
CA ARG A 96 12.51 -0.39 22.66
C ARG A 96 11.59 -0.27 21.45
N PHE A 97 10.96 -1.38 21.03
CA PHE A 97 10.12 -1.39 19.83
C PHE A 97 9.09 -0.26 19.82
N PHE A 98 8.25 -0.17 20.86
CA PHE A 98 7.21 0.86 20.90
C PHE A 98 7.74 2.27 21.16
N ALA A 99 8.87 2.41 21.83
CA ALA A 99 9.51 3.69 22.04
C ALA A 99 10.01 4.27 20.70
N VAL A 100 10.72 3.46 19.91
CA VAL A 100 11.22 3.87 18.59
C VAL A 100 10.08 4.08 17.61
N LEU A 101 9.07 3.19 17.58
CA LEU A 101 7.88 3.33 16.73
C LEU A 101 7.07 4.62 17.00
N SER A 102 7.31 5.28 18.12
CA SER A 102 6.66 6.54 18.50
C SER A 102 7.60 7.74 18.45
N ASP A 103 8.84 7.56 18.02
CA ASP A 103 9.82 8.62 17.84
C ASP A 103 9.56 9.33 16.50
N PRO A 104 9.40 10.65 16.46
CA PRO A 104 9.18 11.38 15.21
C PRO A 104 10.43 11.47 14.32
N HIS A 105 11.57 10.97 14.74
CA HIS A 105 12.82 11.00 13.99
C HIS A 105 13.00 9.72 13.18
N VAL A 106 13.31 9.87 11.90
CA VAL A 106 13.64 8.74 11.03
C VAL A 106 15.07 8.29 11.29
N GLY A 107 15.26 7.00 11.56
CA GLY A 107 16.55 6.38 11.75
C GLY A 107 17.16 5.82 10.46
N THR A 108 18.34 5.23 10.59
CA THR A 108 19.09 4.69 9.44
C THR A 108 18.36 3.53 8.75
N PHE A 109 17.71 2.63 9.51
CA PHE A 109 16.99 1.50 8.93
C PHE A 109 15.78 1.99 8.12
N GLY A 110 15.06 3.01 8.62
CA GLY A 110 13.95 3.64 7.90
C GLY A 110 14.41 4.26 6.58
N VAL A 111 15.46 5.09 6.62
CA VAL A 111 16.02 5.72 5.40
C VAL A 111 16.44 4.67 4.36
N VAL A 112 17.21 3.65 4.77
CA VAL A 112 17.67 2.59 3.86
C VAL A 112 16.49 1.83 3.28
N THR A 113 15.49 1.50 4.08
CA THR A 113 14.29 0.77 3.63
C THR A 113 13.49 1.57 2.61
N ILE A 114 13.25 2.88 2.86
CA ILE A 114 12.59 3.78 1.90
C ILE A 114 13.36 3.80 0.57
N VAL A 115 14.68 4.00 0.60
CA VAL A 115 15.51 4.07 -0.61
C VAL A 115 15.39 2.80 -1.43
N PHE A 116 15.50 1.61 -0.79
CA PHE A 116 15.36 0.34 -1.51
C PHE A 116 13.96 0.15 -2.09
N VAL A 117 12.90 0.46 -1.35
CA VAL A 117 11.52 0.32 -1.85
C VAL A 117 11.27 1.24 -3.04
N LEU A 118 11.71 2.50 -2.97
CA LEU A 118 11.58 3.43 -4.09
C LEU A 118 12.38 2.99 -5.33
N LEU A 119 13.61 2.53 -5.15
CA LEU A 119 14.42 1.97 -6.25
C LEU A 119 13.77 0.74 -6.87
N LEU A 120 13.21 -0.17 -6.06
CA LEU A 120 12.51 -1.35 -6.56
C LEU A 120 11.23 -0.95 -7.33
N LYS A 121 10.46 0.01 -6.84
CA LYS A 121 9.27 0.52 -7.55
C LYS A 121 9.64 1.16 -8.88
N VAL A 122 10.69 2.00 -8.91
CA VAL A 122 11.19 2.62 -10.16
C VAL A 122 11.66 1.56 -11.14
N ALA A 123 12.49 0.62 -10.69
CA ALA A 123 13.01 -0.45 -11.54
C ALA A 123 11.87 -1.33 -12.10
N ALA A 124 10.94 -1.74 -11.27
CA ALA A 124 9.81 -2.56 -11.68
C ALA A 124 8.88 -1.82 -12.66
N LEU A 125 8.59 -0.54 -12.40
CA LEU A 125 7.74 0.26 -13.27
C LEU A 125 8.41 0.53 -14.63
N ALA A 126 9.74 0.71 -14.67
CA ALA A 126 10.50 0.87 -15.91
C ALA A 126 10.57 -0.42 -16.75
N LEU A 127 10.38 -1.58 -16.14
CA LEU A 127 10.37 -2.90 -16.82
C LEU A 127 8.97 -3.28 -17.32
N LEU A 128 7.92 -2.58 -16.89
CA LEU A 128 6.56 -2.91 -17.34
C LEU A 128 6.37 -2.52 -18.81
N PRO A 129 5.86 -3.45 -19.65
CA PRO A 129 5.33 -3.07 -20.95
C PRO A 129 4.22 -2.04 -20.82
N ILE A 130 4.07 -1.17 -21.82
CA ILE A 130 3.13 -0.04 -21.76
C ILE A 130 1.66 -0.49 -21.58
N ASP A 131 1.29 -1.60 -22.17
CA ASP A 131 -0.02 -2.23 -22.05
C ASP A 131 -0.25 -2.84 -20.65
N ALA A 132 0.80 -3.22 -19.96
CA ALA A 132 0.74 -3.72 -18.59
C ALA A 132 0.57 -2.60 -17.54
N LEU A 133 0.68 -1.31 -17.89
CA LEU A 133 0.44 -0.19 -16.96
C LEU A 133 -0.97 -0.21 -16.36
N LEU A 134 -1.94 -0.86 -17.01
CA LEU A 134 -3.28 -1.09 -16.47
C LEU A 134 -3.29 -1.96 -15.19
N CYS A 135 -2.18 -2.65 -14.87
CA CYS A 135 -2.08 -3.38 -13.61
C CYS A 135 -1.88 -2.45 -12.39
N VAL A 136 -1.30 -1.25 -12.58
CA VAL A 136 -0.94 -0.34 -11.49
C VAL A 136 -2.15 0.07 -10.64
N PRO A 137 -3.31 0.46 -11.22
CA PRO A 137 -4.53 0.68 -10.44
C PRO A 137 -4.94 -0.51 -9.57
N LEU A 138 -4.87 -1.73 -10.13
CA LEU A 138 -5.23 -2.94 -9.41
C LEU A 138 -4.26 -3.24 -8.27
N ILE A 139 -2.96 -3.06 -8.48
CA ILE A 139 -1.94 -3.21 -7.43
C ILE A 139 -2.23 -2.32 -6.24
N LEU A 140 -2.51 -1.02 -6.49
CA LEU A 140 -2.79 -0.07 -5.42
C LEU A 140 -4.12 -0.40 -4.70
N ALA A 141 -5.12 -0.87 -5.44
CA ALA A 141 -6.38 -1.30 -4.85
C ALA A 141 -6.21 -2.53 -3.93
N TRP A 142 -5.45 -3.53 -4.38
CA TRP A 142 -5.12 -4.71 -3.58
C TRP A 142 -4.39 -4.35 -2.29
N ALA A 143 -3.40 -3.48 -2.36
CA ALA A 143 -2.67 -3.04 -1.19
C ALA A 143 -3.58 -2.34 -0.15
N ARG A 144 -4.53 -1.50 -0.61
CA ARG A 144 -5.51 -0.86 0.29
C ARG A 144 -6.53 -1.87 0.82
N LEU A 145 -6.89 -2.89 0.06
CA LEU A 145 -7.71 -4.00 0.59
C LEU A 145 -6.98 -4.74 1.73
N GLY A 146 -5.67 -4.88 1.63
CA GLY A 146 -4.84 -5.45 2.70
C GLY A 146 -5.04 -4.74 4.04
N THR A 147 -5.14 -3.41 4.06
CA THR A 147 -5.36 -2.66 5.31
C THR A 147 -6.68 -3.01 5.99
N LEU A 148 -7.73 -3.29 5.22
CA LEU A 148 -9.02 -3.74 5.75
C LEU A 148 -8.89 -5.15 6.37
N ALA A 149 -8.22 -6.03 5.65
CA ALA A 149 -8.03 -7.41 6.08
C ALA A 149 -7.21 -7.48 7.39
N TRP A 150 -6.04 -6.82 7.43
CA TRP A 150 -5.18 -6.81 8.61
C TRP A 150 -5.84 -6.09 9.78
N GLY A 151 -6.46 -4.94 9.54
CA GLY A 151 -7.18 -4.21 10.58
C GLY A 151 -8.34 -5.00 11.19
N ARG A 152 -8.98 -5.89 10.42
CA ARG A 152 -10.09 -6.73 10.89
C ARG A 152 -9.64 -7.99 11.62
N TRP A 153 -8.50 -8.60 11.22
CA TRP A 153 -8.10 -9.93 11.69
C TRP A 153 -6.97 -9.92 12.74
N LEU A 154 -6.20 -8.83 12.80
CA LEU A 154 -5.08 -8.74 13.75
C LEU A 154 -5.48 -7.89 14.97
N PRO A 155 -5.06 -8.28 16.17
CA PRO A 155 -5.24 -7.44 17.35
C PRO A 155 -4.37 -6.17 17.25
N ALA A 156 -4.89 -5.06 17.75
CA ALA A 156 -4.10 -3.84 17.88
C ALA A 156 -3.08 -3.97 19.00
N LEU A 157 -1.83 -3.59 18.73
CA LEU A 157 -0.72 -3.63 19.69
C LEU A 157 -0.65 -2.39 20.58
N LYS A 158 -1.27 -1.29 20.17
CA LYS A 158 -1.27 -0.01 20.89
C LYS A 158 -2.67 0.55 20.88
N ALA A 159 -3.14 1.01 22.06
CA ALA A 159 -4.39 1.76 22.16
C ALA A 159 -4.28 3.05 21.34
N GLY A 160 -5.30 3.34 20.52
CA GLY A 160 -5.30 4.54 19.69
C GLY A 160 -6.22 4.46 18.48
N GLN A 161 -5.93 5.27 17.47
CA GLN A 161 -6.75 5.32 16.25
C GLN A 161 -6.73 3.99 15.47
N GLY A 162 -5.58 3.30 15.42
CA GLY A 162 -5.45 2.01 14.76
C GLY A 162 -6.31 0.91 15.38
N GLU A 163 -6.39 0.87 16.73
CA GLU A 163 -7.26 -0.04 17.46
C GLU A 163 -8.73 0.18 17.12
N ARG A 164 -9.18 1.44 17.20
CA ARG A 164 -10.57 1.83 16.91
C ARG A 164 -10.94 1.65 15.45
N PHE A 165 -9.96 1.79 14.55
CA PHE A 165 -10.13 1.51 13.13
C PHE A 165 -10.43 0.03 12.87
N GLY A 166 -9.69 -0.89 13.48
CA GLY A 166 -9.85 -2.33 13.28
C GLY A 166 -11.22 -2.88 13.73
N TRP A 167 -11.79 -2.35 14.79
CA TRP A 167 -13.01 -2.90 15.40
C TRP A 167 -14.28 -2.74 14.56
N GLN A 168 -14.31 -1.82 13.61
CA GLN A 168 -15.53 -1.44 12.92
C GLN A 168 -15.47 -1.58 11.39
N ILE A 169 -14.46 -2.25 10.86
CA ILE A 169 -14.39 -2.52 9.43
C ILE A 169 -15.46 -3.54 9.07
N PRO A 170 -16.41 -3.19 8.18
CA PRO A 170 -17.45 -4.13 7.76
C PRO A 170 -16.84 -5.25 6.92
N GLY A 171 -16.81 -6.47 7.46
CA GLY A 171 -16.20 -7.64 6.79
C GLY A 171 -16.77 -7.96 5.40
N GLY A 172 -18.03 -7.66 5.16
CA GLY A 172 -18.65 -7.86 3.85
C GLY A 172 -17.96 -7.11 2.72
N TRP A 173 -17.42 -5.91 2.98
CA TRP A 173 -16.68 -5.16 1.96
C TRP A 173 -15.36 -5.80 1.57
N ILE A 174 -14.72 -6.53 2.49
CA ILE A 174 -13.50 -7.30 2.17
C ILE A 174 -13.83 -8.36 1.11
N VAL A 175 -14.93 -9.09 1.31
CA VAL A 175 -15.37 -10.11 0.35
C VAL A 175 -15.75 -9.49 -1.00
N VAL A 176 -16.56 -8.43 -0.99
CA VAL A 176 -17.00 -7.74 -2.22
C VAL A 176 -15.78 -7.25 -3.03
N TRP A 177 -14.85 -6.53 -2.39
CA TRP A 177 -13.66 -6.05 -3.07
C TRP A 177 -12.75 -7.18 -3.53
N THR A 178 -12.60 -8.25 -2.74
CA THR A 178 -11.79 -9.42 -3.15
C THR A 178 -12.34 -10.01 -4.44
N MET A 179 -13.66 -10.21 -4.55
CA MET A 179 -14.28 -10.77 -5.76
C MET A 179 -14.13 -9.84 -6.97
N ILE A 180 -14.35 -8.54 -6.79
CA ILE A 180 -14.18 -7.54 -7.85
C ILE A 180 -12.74 -7.53 -8.35
N LEU A 181 -11.77 -7.43 -7.42
CA LEU A 181 -10.36 -7.35 -7.77
C LEU A 181 -9.82 -8.65 -8.35
N LEU A 182 -10.27 -9.83 -7.88
CA LEU A 182 -9.91 -11.11 -8.50
C LEU A 182 -10.43 -11.20 -9.93
N GLY A 183 -11.68 -10.85 -10.16
CA GLY A 183 -12.26 -10.85 -11.52
C GLY A 183 -11.52 -9.89 -12.46
N ALA A 184 -11.24 -8.66 -12.00
CA ALA A 184 -10.47 -7.68 -12.77
C ALA A 184 -9.02 -8.14 -13.00
N SER A 185 -8.37 -8.73 -12.00
CA SER A 185 -7.01 -9.27 -12.10
C SER A 185 -6.94 -10.41 -13.10
N ALA A 186 -7.87 -11.37 -13.03
CA ALA A 186 -7.91 -12.49 -13.97
C ALA A 186 -8.08 -12.04 -15.43
N ALA A 187 -8.84 -10.96 -15.65
CA ALA A 187 -9.09 -10.43 -16.99
C ALA A 187 -7.94 -9.55 -17.53
N LEU A 188 -7.30 -8.75 -16.68
CA LEU A 188 -6.38 -7.69 -17.12
C LEU A 188 -4.91 -7.95 -16.74
N ALA A 189 -4.66 -8.64 -15.65
CA ALA A 189 -3.33 -8.88 -15.09
C ALA A 189 -3.30 -10.17 -14.25
N PRO A 190 -3.36 -11.37 -14.85
CA PRO A 190 -3.49 -12.66 -14.16
C PRO A 190 -2.50 -12.87 -13.00
N PRO A 191 -1.23 -12.40 -13.04
CA PRO A 191 -0.32 -12.52 -11.92
C PRO A 191 -0.86 -11.89 -10.62
N LEU A 192 -1.71 -10.87 -10.71
CA LEU A 192 -2.31 -10.22 -9.54
C LEU A 192 -3.35 -11.09 -8.80
N CYS A 193 -3.74 -12.23 -9.36
CA CYS A 193 -4.53 -13.22 -8.61
C CYS A 193 -3.77 -13.79 -7.40
N ALA A 194 -2.44 -13.59 -7.33
CA ALA A 194 -1.61 -13.91 -6.16
C ALA A 194 -1.73 -12.88 -5.02
N ALA A 195 -2.36 -11.73 -5.23
CA ALA A 195 -2.45 -10.67 -4.24
C ALA A 195 -3.03 -11.11 -2.87
N PRO A 196 -4.08 -11.95 -2.80
CA PRO A 196 -4.57 -12.47 -1.51
C PRO A 196 -3.50 -13.23 -0.73
N VAL A 197 -2.60 -13.94 -1.43
CA VAL A 197 -1.49 -14.68 -0.79
C VAL A 197 -0.47 -13.70 -0.21
N VAL A 198 -0.11 -12.63 -0.94
CA VAL A 198 0.80 -11.60 -0.46
C VAL A 198 0.22 -10.89 0.78
N ILE A 199 -1.07 -10.54 0.74
CA ILE A 199 -1.78 -9.94 1.87
C ILE A 199 -1.79 -10.87 3.08
N ALA A 200 -2.12 -12.16 2.88
CA ALA A 200 -2.13 -13.15 3.94
C ALA A 200 -0.73 -13.38 4.54
N ALA A 201 0.30 -13.43 3.71
CA ALA A 201 1.69 -13.60 4.14
C ALA A 201 2.14 -12.44 5.04
N TRP A 202 1.85 -11.18 4.67
CA TRP A 202 2.13 -10.02 5.52
C TRP A 202 1.41 -10.10 6.87
N GLY A 203 0.11 -10.42 6.85
CA GLY A 203 -0.68 -10.59 8.08
C GLY A 203 -0.15 -11.71 8.98
N ALA A 204 0.23 -12.84 8.39
CA ALA A 204 0.83 -13.95 9.12
C ALA A 204 2.18 -13.57 9.74
N TRP A 205 3.01 -12.82 8.99
CA TRP A 205 4.28 -12.30 9.47
C TRP A 205 4.09 -11.34 10.65
N LEU A 206 3.17 -10.37 10.55
CA LEU A 206 2.85 -9.45 11.65
C LEU A 206 2.40 -10.22 12.90
N LYS A 207 1.52 -11.20 12.73
CA LYS A 207 1.05 -12.04 13.84
C LYS A 207 2.18 -12.82 14.48
N ALA A 208 3.05 -13.44 13.69
CA ALA A 208 4.16 -14.25 14.18
C ALA A 208 5.26 -13.40 14.82
N ARG A 209 5.56 -12.23 14.26
CA ARG A 209 6.69 -11.39 14.68
C ARG A 209 6.33 -10.44 15.80
N LEU A 210 5.14 -9.85 15.75
CA LEU A 210 4.70 -8.78 16.65
C LEU A 210 3.49 -9.19 17.51
N GLY A 211 2.75 -10.20 17.13
CA GLY A 211 1.51 -10.60 17.80
C GLY A 211 0.27 -9.78 17.39
N GLY A 212 0.42 -8.76 16.57
CA GLY A 212 -0.67 -7.87 16.17
C GLY A 212 -0.21 -6.78 15.20
N MET A 213 -0.92 -5.64 15.17
CA MET A 213 -0.65 -4.55 14.24
C MET A 213 -0.72 -3.17 14.90
N THR A 214 -0.06 -2.18 14.29
CA THR A 214 -0.23 -0.74 14.51
C THR A 214 -0.62 -0.05 13.21
N GLY A 215 -0.87 1.25 13.22
CA GLY A 215 -1.08 2.04 12.00
C GLY A 215 0.11 1.94 11.04
N ASP A 216 1.33 1.99 11.59
CA ASP A 216 2.58 1.91 10.82
C ASP A 216 2.76 0.53 10.18
N CYS A 217 2.34 -0.54 10.87
CA CYS A 217 2.30 -1.89 10.30
C CYS A 217 1.34 -1.99 9.10
N LEU A 218 0.21 -1.25 9.13
CA LEU A 218 -0.72 -1.18 8.00
C LEU A 218 -0.09 -0.41 6.83
N GLY A 219 0.54 0.74 7.10
CA GLY A 219 1.26 1.52 6.10
C GLY A 219 2.40 0.73 5.46
N ALA A 220 3.25 0.11 6.28
CA ALA A 220 4.32 -0.77 5.82
C ALA A 220 3.79 -1.91 4.94
N GLY A 221 2.66 -2.52 5.33
CA GLY A 221 2.01 -3.57 4.56
C GLY A 221 1.53 -3.11 3.19
N VAL A 222 1.06 -1.87 3.08
CA VAL A 222 0.72 -1.26 1.77
C VAL A 222 1.95 -1.20 0.89
N GLU A 223 3.07 -0.64 1.37
CA GLU A 223 4.31 -0.50 0.60
C GLU A 223 4.89 -1.85 0.18
N VAL A 224 4.91 -2.82 1.10
CA VAL A 224 5.39 -4.19 0.81
C VAL A 224 4.51 -4.87 -0.23
N THR A 225 3.18 -4.77 -0.09
CA THR A 225 2.23 -5.39 -1.02
C THR A 225 2.34 -4.75 -2.40
N GLU A 226 2.38 -3.43 -2.49
CA GLU A 226 2.55 -2.70 -3.76
C GLU A 226 3.84 -3.11 -4.47
N THR A 227 4.95 -3.11 -3.74
CA THR A 227 6.26 -3.43 -4.31
C THR A 227 6.32 -4.89 -4.76
N ALA A 228 5.83 -5.83 -3.94
CA ALA A 228 5.81 -7.24 -4.27
C ALA A 228 4.95 -7.54 -5.52
N LEU A 229 3.75 -6.96 -5.59
CA LEU A 229 2.86 -7.17 -6.73
C LEU A 229 3.39 -6.50 -8.00
N LEU A 230 3.99 -5.32 -7.89
CA LEU A 230 4.60 -4.62 -9.02
C LEU A 230 5.77 -5.42 -9.59
N LEU A 231 6.65 -5.94 -8.72
CA LEU A 231 7.76 -6.83 -9.11
C LEU A 231 7.25 -8.13 -9.74
N LEU A 232 6.21 -8.73 -9.16
CA LEU A 232 5.61 -9.95 -9.71
C LEU A 232 5.15 -9.74 -11.15
N VAL A 233 4.42 -8.66 -11.42
CA VAL A 233 3.95 -8.36 -12.78
C VAL A 233 5.13 -8.03 -13.69
N ALA A 234 6.09 -7.21 -13.28
CA ALA A 234 7.24 -6.84 -14.08
C ALA A 234 8.07 -8.07 -14.51
N LEU A 235 8.33 -8.99 -13.59
CA LEU A 235 9.10 -10.20 -13.85
C LEU A 235 8.35 -11.21 -14.74
N THR A 236 7.04 -11.30 -14.61
CA THR A 236 6.24 -12.23 -15.41
C THR A 236 5.92 -11.68 -16.80
N SER A 237 5.74 -10.37 -16.96
CA SER A 237 5.49 -9.74 -18.26
C SER A 237 6.73 -9.73 -19.14
N GLY A 238 7.93 -9.52 -18.58
CA GLY A 238 9.21 -9.56 -19.30
C GLY A 238 9.57 -10.95 -19.85
N ALA A 239 9.13 -12.02 -19.20
CA ALA A 239 9.39 -13.38 -19.65
C ALA A 239 8.66 -13.77 -20.96
N MET A 240 7.58 -13.05 -21.31
CA MET A 240 6.81 -13.30 -22.54
C MET A 240 7.37 -12.60 -23.78
N THR A 241 8.34 -11.71 -23.64
CA THR A 241 8.87 -10.87 -24.74
C THR A 241 10.26 -11.23 -25.21
N ILE A 242 10.90 -12.28 -24.67
CA ILE A 242 12.20 -12.77 -25.19
C ILE A 242 11.94 -13.77 -26.32
N PRO A 243 12.11 -13.39 -27.59
CA PRO A 243 12.19 -14.38 -28.67
C PRO A 243 13.42 -15.24 -28.41
N ARG A 244 13.26 -16.54 -28.37
CA ARG A 244 14.38 -17.49 -28.37
C ARG A 244 15.09 -17.50 -29.71
#